data_5aaeec78e6dc8ff328d6729c0bfdfe0b
#
_entry.id   5aaeec78e6dc8ff328d6729c0bfdfe0b
#
_cell.length_a   1.000
_cell.length_b   1.000
_cell.length_c   1.000
_cell.angle_alpha   90.00
_cell.angle_beta   90.00
_cell.angle_gamma   90.00
#
_symmetry.space_group_name_H-M   'P 1'
#
loop_
_entity.id
_entity.type
_entity.pdbx_description
1 polymer ?
#
loop_
_entity_poly.entity_id
_entity_poly.type
_entity_poly.pdbx_seq_one_letter_code
_entity_poly.pdbx_strand_id
1 'polypeptide(L)'
;MTPHSPSSSPRSRRERPAKPALTRAGIVATAVELMRAEGLERVTMRRLAQELDTGPASLYVYVRNTAELHAAVLDELLGEVDLSPARSAGDWRDRLVRLLTSYVEVLFEHPALARSALVARPSGEHYLDLVEAVLALLTEGGAAPERAAWGLDLLLQYGTATAAEHSTRAESADAQRDREALTAVLDNASPDRHPRITALGHDLIAGPGEARLAWGFQVLLSGIVTAPDPDTTPDTGADPDPDPDPDTDPDPDTSAGADTTP
;
A
#
# COMPACT_ATOMS: atom_id res chain seq x y z
N MET A 1 -63.27 44.99 31.46
CA MET A 1 -61.83 44.72 31.87
C MET A 1 -61.46 43.38 31.26
N THR A 2 -60.83 43.40 30.12
CA THR A 2 -60.30 42.22 29.44
C THR A 2 -58.76 42.13 29.67
N PRO A 3 -58.20 41.02 30.12
CA PRO A 3 -56.75 40.89 30.31
C PRO A 3 -56.03 40.66 28.99
N HIS A 4 -54.95 41.43 28.75
CA HIS A 4 -54.02 41.30 27.66
C HIS A 4 -53.17 40.04 27.86
N SER A 5 -53.13 39.16 26.84
CA SER A 5 -52.19 38.07 26.71
C SER A 5 -50.81 38.60 26.28
N PRO A 6 -49.68 38.12 26.88
CA PRO A 6 -48.36 38.53 26.43
C PRO A 6 -48.00 37.80 25.11
N SER A 7 -47.63 38.60 24.12
CA SER A 7 -47.05 38.19 22.84
C SER A 7 -45.72 37.45 23.07
N SER A 8 -45.66 36.19 22.66
CA SER A 8 -44.40 35.42 22.64
C SER A 8 -43.55 35.90 21.45
N SER A 9 -42.40 36.54 21.74
CA SER A 9 -41.39 36.88 20.75
C SER A 9 -40.80 35.62 20.13
N PRO A 10 -40.57 35.59 18.79
CA PRO A 10 -39.91 34.45 18.16
C PRO A 10 -38.48 34.33 18.62
N ARG A 11 -38.09 33.16 19.16
CA ARG A 11 -36.71 32.84 19.54
C ARG A 11 -35.79 32.96 18.33
N SER A 12 -34.77 33.82 18.48
CA SER A 12 -33.75 34.11 17.49
C SER A 12 -33.00 32.84 17.06
N ARG A 13 -32.84 32.64 15.74
CA ARG A 13 -32.08 31.59 15.08
C ARG A 13 -30.55 31.63 15.35
N ARG A 14 -30.10 32.45 16.32
CA ARG A 14 -28.67 32.80 16.55
C ARG A 14 -27.92 31.94 17.56
N GLU A 15 -28.50 30.85 18.09
CA GLU A 15 -27.84 30.02 19.14
C GLU A 15 -27.47 28.61 18.67
N ARG A 16 -27.28 28.36 17.37
CA ARG A 16 -26.56 27.16 16.98
C ARG A 16 -25.07 27.47 17.07
N PRO A 17 -24.28 26.70 17.85
CA PRO A 17 -22.81 26.80 17.81
C PRO A 17 -22.34 26.72 16.36
N ALA A 18 -21.44 27.60 15.97
CA ALA A 18 -20.86 27.54 14.64
C ALA A 18 -20.25 26.14 14.45
N LYS A 19 -20.73 25.44 13.41
CA LYS A 19 -20.20 24.11 13.08
C LYS A 19 -18.68 24.24 12.87
N PRO A 20 -17.86 23.32 13.42
CA PRO A 20 -16.41 23.33 13.18
C PRO A 20 -16.14 23.40 11.67
N ALA A 21 -15.16 24.20 11.27
CA ALA A 21 -14.76 24.28 9.88
C ALA A 21 -14.33 22.89 9.39
N LEU A 22 -14.78 22.50 8.20
CA LEU A 22 -14.37 21.26 7.57
C LEU A 22 -12.87 21.33 7.26
N THR A 23 -12.11 20.34 7.72
CA THR A 23 -10.67 20.23 7.46
C THR A 23 -10.35 18.84 6.91
N ARG A 24 -9.24 18.69 6.17
CA ARG A 24 -8.79 17.38 5.66
C ARG A 24 -8.58 16.40 6.82
N ALA A 25 -7.92 16.81 7.90
CA ALA A 25 -7.71 15.99 9.09
C ALA A 25 -9.03 15.53 9.73
N GLY A 26 -10.02 16.44 9.88
CA GLY A 26 -11.34 16.09 10.42
C GLY A 26 -12.10 15.11 9.52
N ILE A 27 -11.98 15.25 8.20
CA ILE A 27 -12.56 14.32 7.21
C ILE A 27 -11.95 12.93 7.37
N VAL A 28 -10.62 12.83 7.46
CA VAL A 28 -9.90 11.56 7.60
C VAL A 28 -10.20 10.92 8.95
N ALA A 29 -10.19 11.66 10.05
CA ALA A 29 -10.54 11.16 11.37
C ALA A 29 -11.96 10.56 11.40
N THR A 30 -12.96 11.26 10.84
CA THR A 30 -14.33 10.74 10.72
C THR A 30 -14.39 9.51 9.81
N ALA A 31 -13.57 9.45 8.75
CA ALA A 31 -13.50 8.27 7.88
C ALA A 31 -12.91 7.05 8.61
N VAL A 32 -11.90 7.23 9.47
CA VAL A 32 -11.34 6.18 10.34
C VAL A 32 -12.39 5.68 11.34
N GLU A 33 -13.11 6.58 12.00
CA GLU A 33 -14.21 6.21 12.91
C GLU A 33 -15.29 5.40 12.18
N LEU A 34 -15.69 5.85 11.01
CA LEU A 34 -16.69 5.19 10.17
C LEU A 34 -16.21 3.79 9.73
N MET A 35 -14.95 3.68 9.33
CA MET A 35 -14.34 2.41 8.97
C MET A 35 -14.30 1.43 10.14
N ARG A 36 -13.94 1.87 11.33
CA ARG A 36 -13.94 1.04 12.54
C ARG A 36 -15.34 0.57 12.93
N ALA A 37 -16.36 1.42 12.73
CA ALA A 37 -17.73 1.12 13.09
C ALA A 37 -18.48 0.25 12.05
N GLU A 38 -18.27 0.52 10.76
CA GLU A 38 -19.10 -0.02 9.68
C GLU A 38 -18.29 -0.79 8.61
N GLY A 39 -16.96 -0.75 8.66
CA GLY A 39 -16.04 -1.33 7.66
C GLY A 39 -15.69 -0.37 6.52
N LEU A 40 -14.56 -0.65 5.85
CA LEU A 40 -14.01 0.22 4.79
C LEU A 40 -14.96 0.40 3.60
N GLU A 41 -15.74 -0.62 3.27
CA GLU A 41 -16.69 -0.57 2.15
C GLU A 41 -17.78 0.48 2.35
N ARG A 42 -18.06 0.86 3.60
CA ARG A 42 -18.98 1.93 3.95
C ARG A 42 -18.36 3.31 3.91
N VAL A 43 -17.04 3.42 3.88
CA VAL A 43 -16.30 4.69 3.77
C VAL A 43 -16.40 5.21 2.33
N THR A 44 -17.53 5.82 2.01
CA THR A 44 -17.80 6.46 0.72
C THR A 44 -17.99 7.97 0.91
N MET A 45 -17.71 8.75 -0.14
CA MET A 45 -17.90 10.22 -0.10
C MET A 45 -19.31 10.59 0.33
N ARG A 46 -20.33 9.83 -0.08
CA ARG A 46 -21.73 10.07 0.29
C ARG A 46 -21.99 9.79 1.78
N ARG A 47 -21.51 8.64 2.29
CA ARG A 47 -21.72 8.25 3.70
C ARG A 47 -20.97 9.20 4.64
N LEU A 48 -19.73 9.55 4.27
CA LEU A 48 -18.91 10.50 5.01
C LEU A 48 -19.54 11.91 5.05
N ALA A 49 -20.10 12.38 3.93
CA ALA A 49 -20.81 13.64 3.88
C ALA A 49 -22.03 13.66 4.81
N GLN A 50 -22.77 12.55 4.92
CA GLN A 50 -23.87 12.40 5.85
C GLN A 50 -23.39 12.50 7.31
N GLU A 51 -22.29 11.82 7.66
CA GLU A 51 -21.72 11.84 9.00
C GLU A 51 -21.27 13.24 9.41
N LEU A 52 -20.63 13.95 8.49
CA LEU A 52 -20.16 15.32 8.66
C LEU A 52 -21.28 16.37 8.51
N ASP A 53 -22.53 15.94 8.26
CA ASP A 53 -23.68 16.82 7.99
C ASP A 53 -23.33 17.90 6.93
N THR A 54 -22.78 17.48 5.80
CA THR A 54 -22.38 18.35 4.68
C THR A 54 -22.78 17.75 3.33
N GLY A 55 -22.59 18.50 2.25
CA GLY A 55 -22.77 17.97 0.90
C GLY A 55 -21.53 17.24 0.40
N PRO A 56 -21.65 16.16 -0.39
CA PRO A 56 -20.49 15.46 -0.96
C PRO A 56 -19.57 16.39 -1.75
N ALA A 57 -20.10 17.40 -2.43
CA ALA A 57 -19.32 18.39 -3.18
C ALA A 57 -18.30 19.13 -2.30
N SER A 58 -18.62 19.37 -1.02
CA SER A 58 -17.71 20.03 -0.07
C SER A 58 -16.49 19.17 0.27
N LEU A 59 -16.62 17.84 0.23
CA LEU A 59 -15.52 16.91 0.52
C LEU A 59 -14.51 16.86 -0.64
N TYR A 60 -14.97 17.03 -1.88
CA TYR A 60 -14.09 16.98 -3.06
C TYR A 60 -13.09 18.14 -3.11
N VAL A 61 -13.26 19.18 -2.31
CA VAL A 61 -12.26 20.24 -2.12
C VAL A 61 -11.02 19.71 -1.39
N TYR A 62 -11.17 18.69 -0.54
CA TYR A 62 -10.11 18.16 0.33
C TYR A 62 -9.58 16.80 -0.12
N VAL A 63 -10.42 15.99 -0.80
CA VAL A 63 -10.11 14.63 -1.21
C VAL A 63 -10.72 14.39 -2.59
N ARG A 64 -9.89 14.12 -3.59
CA ARG A 64 -10.31 14.07 -5.02
C ARG A 64 -11.24 12.90 -5.35
N ASN A 65 -11.08 11.77 -4.65
CA ASN A 65 -11.84 10.55 -4.89
C ASN A 65 -11.76 9.59 -3.70
N THR A 66 -12.52 8.50 -3.75
CA THR A 66 -12.54 7.48 -2.70
C THR A 66 -11.20 6.78 -2.52
N ALA A 67 -10.42 6.59 -3.59
CA ALA A 67 -9.10 5.96 -3.49
C ALA A 67 -8.12 6.83 -2.69
N GLU A 68 -8.13 8.15 -2.91
CA GLU A 68 -7.34 9.09 -2.09
C GLU A 68 -7.82 9.11 -0.63
N LEU A 69 -9.13 9.03 -0.40
CA LEU A 69 -9.68 8.91 0.95
C LEU A 69 -9.18 7.63 1.64
N HIS A 70 -9.24 6.49 0.98
CA HIS A 70 -8.75 5.22 1.52
C HIS A 70 -7.23 5.24 1.77
N ALA A 71 -6.45 5.86 0.88
CA ALA A 71 -5.03 6.06 1.09
C ALA A 71 -4.73 6.94 2.32
N ALA A 72 -5.54 7.99 2.56
CA ALA A 72 -5.42 8.83 3.74
C ALA A 72 -5.85 8.11 5.03
N VAL A 73 -6.87 7.25 4.97
CA VAL A 73 -7.27 6.38 6.08
C VAL A 73 -6.17 5.37 6.40
N LEU A 74 -5.56 4.78 5.38
CA LEU A 74 -4.42 3.88 5.57
C LEU A 74 -3.24 4.60 6.24
N ASP A 75 -2.91 5.80 5.77
CA ASP A 75 -1.84 6.61 6.37
C ASP A 75 -2.09 6.87 7.88
N GLU A 76 -3.32 7.25 8.24
CA GLU A 76 -3.68 7.49 9.65
C GLU A 76 -3.50 6.24 10.50
N LEU A 77 -3.85 5.06 9.99
CA LEU A 77 -3.65 3.79 10.70
C LEU A 77 -2.18 3.36 10.78
N LEU A 78 -1.35 3.77 9.83
CA LEU A 78 0.10 3.55 9.93
C LEU A 78 0.72 4.28 11.11
N GLY A 79 0.04 5.29 11.68
CA GLY A 79 0.40 5.90 12.96
C GLY A 79 0.34 4.95 14.16
N GLU A 80 -0.33 3.80 14.04
CA GLU A 80 -0.42 2.76 15.08
C GLU A 80 0.78 1.79 15.05
N VAL A 81 1.62 1.84 14.00
CA VAL A 81 2.81 0.99 13.88
C VAL A 81 3.82 1.36 14.96
N ASP A 82 4.31 0.36 15.70
CA ASP A 82 5.37 0.58 16.68
C ASP A 82 6.72 0.83 15.99
N LEU A 83 7.11 2.10 15.91
CA LEU A 83 8.40 2.53 15.38
C LEU A 83 9.51 2.58 16.45
N SER A 84 9.21 2.27 17.72
CA SER A 84 10.19 2.29 18.81
C SER A 84 11.39 1.36 18.60
N PRO A 85 11.27 0.21 17.89
CA PRO A 85 12.43 -0.62 17.57
C PRO A 85 13.52 0.11 16.79
N ALA A 86 13.17 1.09 15.95
CA ALA A 86 14.16 1.86 15.20
C ALA A 86 15.11 2.67 16.09
N ARG A 87 14.67 3.02 17.32
CA ARG A 87 15.43 3.82 18.27
C ARG A 87 15.96 3.01 19.45
N SER A 88 15.65 1.71 19.55
CA SER A 88 16.05 0.86 20.67
C SER A 88 17.46 0.29 20.46
N ALA A 89 18.07 -0.26 21.51
CA ALA A 89 19.33 -1.00 21.42
C ALA A 89 19.08 -2.45 20.97
N GLY A 90 20.11 -3.10 20.43
CA GLY A 90 20.10 -4.51 20.04
C GLY A 90 20.41 -4.73 18.57
N ASP A 91 20.36 -5.98 18.15
CA ASP A 91 20.60 -6.34 16.75
C ASP A 91 19.60 -5.65 15.81
N TRP A 92 20.09 -5.03 14.76
CA TRP A 92 19.29 -4.26 13.83
C TRP A 92 18.27 -5.12 13.07
N ARG A 93 18.60 -6.40 12.77
CA ARG A 93 17.71 -7.34 12.09
C ARG A 93 16.49 -7.67 12.96
N ASP A 94 16.73 -7.99 14.23
CA ASP A 94 15.66 -8.30 15.17
C ASP A 94 14.74 -7.08 15.40
N ARG A 95 15.35 -5.90 15.42
CA ARG A 95 14.62 -4.63 15.54
C ARG A 95 13.77 -4.37 14.30
N LEU A 96 14.30 -4.58 13.11
CA LEU A 96 13.58 -4.37 11.86
C LEU A 96 12.48 -5.41 11.68
N VAL A 97 12.71 -6.68 12.02
CA VAL A 97 11.67 -7.71 11.99
C VAL A 97 10.51 -7.35 12.93
N ARG A 98 10.79 -6.87 14.14
CA ARG A 98 9.74 -6.42 15.08
C ARG A 98 8.93 -5.24 14.52
N LEU A 99 9.60 -4.24 13.94
CA LEU A 99 8.93 -3.10 13.30
C LEU A 99 8.04 -3.56 12.15
N LEU A 100 8.55 -4.39 11.25
CA LEU A 100 7.79 -4.92 10.11
C LEU A 100 6.65 -5.85 10.54
N THR A 101 6.81 -6.58 11.65
CA THR A 101 5.74 -7.39 12.23
C THR A 101 4.61 -6.49 12.72
N SER A 102 4.93 -5.40 13.46
CA SER A 102 3.94 -4.42 13.89
C SER A 102 3.20 -3.78 12.71
N TYR A 103 3.91 -3.46 11.62
CA TYR A 103 3.28 -3.00 10.38
C TYR A 103 2.25 -3.99 9.84
N VAL A 104 2.59 -5.28 9.79
CA VAL A 104 1.68 -6.34 9.31
C VAL A 104 0.51 -6.55 10.27
N GLU A 105 0.72 -6.45 11.59
CA GLU A 105 -0.33 -6.54 12.60
C GLU A 105 -1.40 -5.46 12.40
N VAL A 106 -1.00 -4.21 12.17
CA VAL A 106 -1.94 -3.12 11.84
C VAL A 106 -2.78 -3.46 10.61
N LEU A 107 -2.18 -4.06 9.58
CA LEU A 107 -2.91 -4.49 8.38
C LEU A 107 -3.81 -5.70 8.65
N PHE A 108 -3.45 -6.61 9.55
CA PHE A 108 -4.30 -7.75 9.94
C PHE A 108 -5.56 -7.31 10.68
N GLU A 109 -5.47 -6.27 11.50
CA GLU A 109 -6.63 -5.71 12.19
C GLU A 109 -7.64 -5.06 11.22
N HIS A 110 -7.18 -4.70 10.00
CA HIS A 110 -7.97 -4.01 8.99
C HIS A 110 -7.95 -4.72 7.62
N PRO A 111 -8.61 -5.89 7.49
CA PRO A 111 -8.54 -6.75 6.29
C PRO A 111 -8.84 -6.05 4.96
N ALA A 112 -9.85 -5.20 4.93
CA ALA A 112 -10.23 -4.47 3.72
C ALA A 112 -9.17 -3.43 3.32
N LEU A 113 -8.46 -2.85 4.31
CA LEU A 113 -7.34 -1.94 4.08
C LEU A 113 -6.09 -2.66 3.58
N ALA A 114 -5.79 -3.86 4.09
CA ALA A 114 -4.69 -4.68 3.58
C ALA A 114 -4.84 -4.92 2.07
N ARG A 115 -6.05 -5.24 1.61
CA ARG A 115 -6.34 -5.39 0.17
C ARG A 115 -6.22 -4.07 -0.60
N SER A 116 -6.68 -2.97 -0.01
CA SER A 116 -6.55 -1.64 -0.63
C SER A 116 -5.08 -1.21 -0.74
N ALA A 117 -4.25 -1.55 0.24
CA ALA A 117 -2.84 -1.23 0.30
C ALA A 117 -2.01 -1.88 -0.82
N LEU A 118 -2.49 -2.96 -1.44
CA LEU A 118 -1.84 -3.57 -2.62
C LEU A 118 -1.78 -2.62 -3.82
N VAL A 119 -2.73 -1.70 -3.93
CA VAL A 119 -2.85 -0.79 -5.08
C VAL A 119 -2.74 0.69 -4.71
N ALA A 120 -3.04 1.03 -3.46
CA ALA A 120 -2.96 2.39 -2.95
C ALA A 120 -1.61 2.59 -2.23
N ARG A 121 -0.84 3.58 -2.66
CA ARG A 121 0.38 4.00 -1.93
C ARG A 121 0.00 5.17 -1.02
N PRO A 122 0.07 5.02 0.31
CA PRO A 122 -0.07 6.15 1.22
C PRO A 122 1.06 7.15 0.95
N SER A 123 0.79 8.42 1.21
CA SER A 123 1.75 9.51 0.96
C SER A 123 1.68 10.56 2.07
N GLY A 124 1.20 10.15 3.24
CA GLY A 124 1.11 11.01 4.42
C GLY A 124 2.33 10.91 5.32
N GLU A 125 2.24 11.57 6.47
CA GLU A 125 3.34 11.71 7.42
C GLU A 125 3.69 10.37 8.09
N HIS A 126 2.69 9.56 8.45
CA HIS A 126 2.91 8.26 9.10
C HIS A 126 3.61 7.26 8.18
N TYR A 127 3.27 7.28 6.89
CA TYR A 127 3.99 6.48 5.91
C TYR A 127 5.46 6.91 5.77
N LEU A 128 5.73 8.22 5.76
CA LEU A 128 7.10 8.74 5.72
C LEU A 128 7.89 8.34 6.97
N ASP A 129 7.27 8.39 8.15
CA ASP A 129 7.90 7.94 9.40
C ASP A 129 8.24 6.44 9.39
N LEU A 130 7.36 5.61 8.84
CA LEU A 130 7.61 4.18 8.63
C LEU A 130 8.78 3.95 7.68
N VAL A 131 8.77 4.62 6.54
CA VAL A 131 9.84 4.55 5.51
C VAL A 131 11.19 4.93 6.11
N GLU A 132 11.25 6.06 6.82
CA GLU A 132 12.48 6.55 7.47
C GLU A 132 13.00 5.54 8.49
N ALA A 133 12.13 4.98 9.32
CA ALA A 133 12.50 4.00 10.34
C ALA A 133 13.07 2.71 9.73
N VAL A 134 12.47 2.22 8.64
CA VAL A 134 12.97 1.03 7.90
C VAL A 134 14.32 1.33 7.25
N LEU A 135 14.46 2.47 6.56
CA LEU A 135 15.71 2.86 5.91
C LEU A 135 16.85 3.07 6.91
N ALA A 136 16.56 3.66 8.08
CA ALA A 136 17.55 3.82 9.14
C ALA A 136 18.12 2.48 9.60
N LEU A 137 17.27 1.47 9.80
CA LEU A 137 17.69 0.14 10.22
C LEU A 137 18.42 -0.63 9.10
N LEU A 138 18.01 -0.49 7.85
CA LEU A 138 18.72 -1.08 6.70
C LEU A 138 20.12 -0.47 6.55
N THR A 139 20.24 0.84 6.72
CA THR A 139 21.52 1.55 6.68
C THR A 139 22.43 1.14 7.84
N GLU A 140 21.90 1.02 9.06
CA GLU A 140 22.64 0.48 10.22
C GLU A 140 23.13 -0.95 9.94
N GLY A 141 22.35 -1.73 9.21
CA GLY A 141 22.70 -3.09 8.77
C GLY A 141 23.71 -3.17 7.64
N GLY A 142 24.17 -2.04 7.11
CA GLY A 142 25.19 -1.97 6.06
C GLY A 142 24.63 -2.17 4.64
N ALA A 143 23.31 -2.02 4.43
CA ALA A 143 22.76 -1.99 3.08
C ALA A 143 23.21 -0.72 2.35
N ALA A 144 23.72 -0.86 1.10
CA ALA A 144 24.01 0.29 0.24
C ALA A 144 22.71 1.05 -0.08
N PRO A 145 22.76 2.37 -0.36
CA PRO A 145 21.56 3.18 -0.56
C PRO A 145 20.56 2.62 -1.58
N GLU A 146 21.06 2.14 -2.71
CA GLU A 146 20.24 1.57 -3.79
C GLU A 146 19.54 0.28 -3.33
N ARG A 147 20.29 -0.60 -2.63
CA ARG A 147 19.74 -1.83 -2.06
C ARG A 147 18.75 -1.55 -0.93
N ALA A 148 19.00 -0.53 -0.12
CA ALA A 148 18.08 -0.11 0.92
C ALA A 148 16.74 0.40 0.33
N ALA A 149 16.80 1.19 -0.76
CA ALA A 149 15.61 1.69 -1.43
C ALA A 149 14.75 0.56 -2.04
N TRP A 150 15.37 -0.39 -2.76
CA TRP A 150 14.64 -1.52 -3.33
C TRP A 150 14.23 -2.54 -2.27
N GLY A 151 15.07 -2.69 -1.24
CA GLY A 151 14.78 -3.53 -0.09
C GLY A 151 13.58 -3.06 0.70
N LEU A 152 13.44 -1.75 0.90
CA LEU A 152 12.25 -1.15 1.51
C LEU A 152 10.98 -1.54 0.76
N ASP A 153 10.95 -1.35 -0.58
CA ASP A 153 9.77 -1.68 -1.40
C ASP A 153 9.43 -3.16 -1.29
N LEU A 154 10.44 -4.04 -1.38
CA LEU A 154 10.27 -5.49 -1.25
C LEU A 154 9.72 -5.91 0.12
N LEU A 155 10.23 -5.31 1.21
CA LEU A 155 9.80 -5.62 2.58
C LEU A 155 8.35 -5.21 2.83
N LEU A 156 7.99 -3.98 2.43
CA LEU A 156 6.62 -3.49 2.58
C LEU A 156 5.65 -4.27 1.68
N GLN A 157 6.05 -4.60 0.45
CA GLN A 157 5.25 -5.41 -0.46
C GLN A 157 5.01 -6.81 0.09
N TYR A 158 6.05 -7.47 0.64
CA TYR A 158 5.91 -8.79 1.25
C TYR A 158 4.94 -8.75 2.45
N GLY A 159 5.10 -7.77 3.35
CA GLY A 159 4.20 -7.60 4.49
C GLY A 159 2.75 -7.34 4.06
N THR A 160 2.55 -6.41 3.13
CA THR A 160 1.22 -6.07 2.60
C THR A 160 0.55 -7.26 1.92
N ALA A 161 1.28 -7.99 1.06
CA ALA A 161 0.75 -9.15 0.36
C ALA A 161 0.37 -10.27 1.34
N THR A 162 1.20 -10.52 2.36
CA THR A 162 0.92 -11.50 3.41
C THR A 162 -0.34 -11.12 4.20
N ALA A 163 -0.49 -9.82 4.54
CA ALA A 163 -1.68 -9.34 5.24
C ALA A 163 -2.95 -9.48 4.38
N ALA A 164 -2.89 -9.11 3.12
CA ALA A 164 -4.02 -9.21 2.19
C ALA A 164 -4.43 -10.67 1.94
N GLU A 165 -3.45 -11.57 1.79
CA GLU A 165 -3.70 -13.01 1.64
C GLU A 165 -4.37 -13.61 2.89
N HIS A 166 -3.82 -13.30 4.07
CA HIS A 166 -4.39 -13.73 5.34
C HIS A 166 -5.84 -13.26 5.51
N SER A 167 -6.09 -11.98 5.23
CA SER A 167 -7.41 -11.37 5.32
C SER A 167 -8.42 -12.05 4.39
N THR A 168 -8.03 -12.31 3.15
CA THR A 168 -8.89 -12.98 2.17
C THR A 168 -9.23 -14.40 2.61
N ARG A 169 -8.27 -15.13 3.17
CA ARG A 169 -8.50 -16.47 3.69
C ARG A 169 -9.38 -16.49 4.95
N ALA A 170 -9.18 -15.54 5.87
CA ALA A 170 -9.96 -15.45 7.10
C ALA A 170 -11.45 -15.15 6.84
N GLU A 171 -11.73 -14.36 5.77
CA GLU A 171 -13.10 -14.04 5.35
C GLU A 171 -13.77 -15.15 4.52
N SER A 172 -12.99 -16.11 4.00
CA SER A 172 -13.52 -17.18 3.13
C SER A 172 -14.22 -18.25 3.95
N ALA A 173 -15.50 -18.49 3.66
CA ALA A 173 -16.26 -19.59 4.25
C ALA A 173 -15.70 -20.98 3.86
N ASP A 174 -14.92 -21.05 2.80
CA ASP A 174 -14.34 -22.28 2.25
C ASP A 174 -12.88 -22.49 2.64
N ALA A 175 -12.24 -21.55 3.34
CA ALA A 175 -10.81 -21.60 3.68
C ALA A 175 -10.37 -22.90 4.35
N GLN A 176 -11.22 -23.46 5.21
CA GLN A 176 -10.94 -24.73 5.87
C GLN A 176 -11.00 -25.90 4.88
N ARG A 177 -12.00 -25.92 3.99
CA ARG A 177 -12.12 -26.96 2.95
C ARG A 177 -10.97 -26.90 1.96
N ASP A 178 -10.55 -25.69 1.57
CA ASP A 178 -9.40 -25.50 0.66
C ASP A 178 -8.12 -25.99 1.30
N ARG A 179 -7.93 -25.75 2.60
CA ARG A 179 -6.80 -26.28 3.36
C ARG A 179 -6.80 -27.80 3.42
N GLU A 180 -7.97 -28.41 3.73
CA GLU A 180 -8.14 -29.86 3.77
C GLU A 180 -7.91 -30.49 2.38
N ALA A 181 -8.41 -29.86 1.32
CA ALA A 181 -8.19 -30.28 -0.04
C ALA A 181 -6.70 -30.24 -0.44
N LEU A 182 -6.00 -29.16 -0.09
CA LEU A 182 -4.55 -29.04 -0.31
C LEU A 182 -3.79 -30.14 0.47
N THR A 183 -4.13 -30.34 1.74
CA THR A 183 -3.52 -31.39 2.56
C THR A 183 -3.70 -32.75 1.92
N ALA A 184 -4.91 -33.09 1.50
CA ALA A 184 -5.20 -34.36 0.84
C ALA A 184 -4.43 -34.54 -0.49
N VAL A 185 -4.24 -33.48 -1.28
CA VAL A 185 -3.45 -33.51 -2.50
C VAL A 185 -1.97 -33.79 -2.21
N LEU A 186 -1.42 -33.13 -1.17
CA LEU A 186 -0.03 -33.34 -0.74
C LEU A 186 0.22 -34.75 -0.21
N ASP A 187 -0.70 -35.26 0.61
CA ASP A 187 -0.61 -36.60 1.21
C ASP A 187 -0.70 -37.71 0.16
N ASN A 188 -1.43 -37.47 -0.95
CA ASN A 188 -1.58 -38.43 -2.04
C ASN A 188 -0.57 -38.19 -3.20
N ALA A 189 0.45 -37.36 -2.99
CA ALA A 189 1.46 -37.11 -4.02
C ALA A 189 2.25 -38.38 -4.35
N SER A 190 2.40 -38.68 -5.66
CA SER A 190 3.17 -39.84 -6.11
C SER A 190 4.66 -39.66 -5.82
N PRO A 191 5.29 -40.57 -5.10
CA PRO A 191 6.75 -40.49 -4.82
C PRO A 191 7.60 -40.50 -6.09
N ASP A 192 7.16 -41.22 -7.14
CA ASP A 192 7.90 -41.28 -8.40
C ASP A 192 7.85 -39.97 -9.19
N ARG A 193 6.71 -39.25 -9.13
CA ARG A 193 6.53 -38.00 -9.84
C ARG A 193 6.87 -36.78 -9.00
N HIS A 194 6.69 -36.85 -7.70
CA HIS A 194 6.81 -35.74 -6.76
C HIS A 194 7.65 -36.11 -5.53
N PRO A 195 8.89 -36.62 -5.69
CA PRO A 195 9.70 -37.15 -4.57
C PRO A 195 9.98 -36.11 -3.51
N ARG A 196 10.14 -34.82 -3.88
CA ARG A 196 10.39 -33.71 -2.93
C ARG A 196 9.16 -33.36 -2.12
N ILE A 197 7.98 -33.33 -2.74
CA ILE A 197 6.71 -33.11 -2.03
C ILE A 197 6.51 -34.21 -1.00
N THR A 198 6.69 -35.48 -1.40
CA THR A 198 6.53 -36.63 -0.52
C THR A 198 7.54 -36.62 0.63
N ALA A 199 8.78 -36.17 0.39
CA ALA A 199 9.80 -36.08 1.44
C ALA A 199 9.53 -34.97 2.46
N LEU A 200 9.01 -33.81 2.03
CA LEU A 200 8.67 -32.68 2.89
C LEU A 200 7.29 -32.84 3.56
N GLY A 201 6.35 -33.50 2.84
CA GLY A 201 5.02 -33.81 3.35
C GLY A 201 4.32 -32.64 4.03
N HIS A 202 3.93 -32.84 5.28
CA HIS A 202 3.21 -31.84 6.05
C HIS A 202 3.99 -30.55 6.34
N ASP A 203 5.32 -30.57 6.32
CA ASP A 203 6.17 -29.38 6.57
C ASP A 203 5.91 -28.25 5.55
N LEU A 204 5.41 -28.60 4.35
CA LEU A 204 5.05 -27.62 3.31
C LEU A 204 3.96 -26.65 3.78
N ILE A 205 3.05 -27.11 4.65
CA ILE A 205 1.89 -26.34 5.12
C ILE A 205 1.88 -26.15 6.65
N ALA A 206 2.86 -26.74 7.37
CA ALA A 206 2.97 -26.66 8.82
C ALA A 206 3.55 -25.33 9.30
N GLY A 207 3.41 -25.10 10.60
CA GLY A 207 4.00 -23.97 11.32
C GLY A 207 3.05 -22.77 11.49
N PRO A 208 3.27 -21.98 12.57
CA PRO A 208 2.52 -20.76 12.83
C PRO A 208 2.76 -19.72 11.73
N GLY A 209 1.71 -19.03 11.29
CA GLY A 209 1.80 -17.97 10.27
C GLY A 209 2.77 -16.86 10.67
N GLU A 210 2.76 -16.48 11.96
CA GLU A 210 3.66 -15.48 12.52
C GLU A 210 5.14 -15.88 12.41
N ALA A 211 5.48 -17.12 12.72
CA ALA A 211 6.85 -17.62 12.56
C ALA A 211 7.28 -17.64 11.09
N ARG A 212 6.40 -17.98 10.16
CA ARG A 212 6.67 -17.92 8.71
C ARG A 212 6.88 -16.49 8.24
N LEU A 213 6.08 -15.54 8.72
CA LEU A 213 6.22 -14.12 8.42
C LEU A 213 7.58 -13.60 8.88
N ALA A 214 7.93 -13.82 10.16
CA ALA A 214 9.20 -13.39 10.72
C ALA A 214 10.39 -14.01 9.99
N TRP A 215 10.33 -15.31 9.69
CA TRP A 215 11.36 -16.01 8.91
C TRP A 215 11.50 -15.42 7.50
N GLY A 216 10.37 -15.11 6.84
CA GLY A 216 10.36 -14.49 5.51
C GLY A 216 11.08 -13.13 5.53
N PHE A 217 10.82 -12.29 6.52
CA PHE A 217 11.55 -11.03 6.69
C PHE A 217 13.05 -11.26 6.90
N GLN A 218 13.45 -12.21 7.74
CA GLN A 218 14.89 -12.52 7.95
C GLN A 218 15.59 -12.97 6.66
N VAL A 219 14.91 -13.77 5.83
CA VAL A 219 15.45 -14.21 4.53
C VAL A 219 15.59 -13.01 3.58
N LEU A 220 14.58 -12.16 3.50
CA LEU A 220 14.63 -10.95 2.67
C LEU A 220 15.75 -10.01 3.13
N LEU A 221 15.86 -9.74 4.43
CA LEU A 221 16.93 -8.90 5.00
C LEU A 221 18.33 -9.46 4.71
N SER A 222 18.49 -10.77 4.80
CA SER A 222 19.77 -11.41 4.47
C SER A 222 20.10 -11.23 2.98
N GLY A 223 19.10 -11.38 2.10
CA GLY A 223 19.25 -11.12 0.67
C GLY A 223 19.59 -9.67 0.35
N ILE A 224 18.85 -8.72 0.93
CA ILE A 224 19.04 -7.28 0.70
C ILE A 224 20.47 -6.83 1.04
N VAL A 225 21.03 -7.33 2.14
CA VAL A 225 22.40 -6.96 2.55
C VAL A 225 23.48 -7.60 1.68
N THR A 226 23.24 -8.80 1.15
CA THR A 226 24.26 -9.60 0.44
C THR A 226 24.10 -9.62 -1.09
N ALA A 227 22.95 -9.21 -1.62
CA ALA A 227 22.71 -9.16 -3.06
C ALA A 227 23.67 -8.17 -3.75
N PRO A 228 24.02 -8.38 -5.02
CA PRO A 228 24.69 -7.35 -5.81
C PRO A 228 23.83 -6.08 -5.88
N ASP A 229 24.50 -4.94 -6.08
CA ASP A 229 23.77 -3.69 -6.26
C ASP A 229 22.85 -3.78 -7.49
N PRO A 230 21.65 -3.19 -7.42
CA PRO A 230 20.79 -3.09 -8.58
C PRO A 230 21.53 -2.40 -9.71
N ASP A 231 21.34 -2.88 -10.94
CA ASP A 231 21.95 -2.25 -12.12
C ASP A 231 21.21 -0.91 -12.35
N THR A 232 21.76 0.16 -11.80
CA THR A 232 21.24 1.52 -11.89
C THR A 232 21.73 2.23 -13.15
N THR A 233 21.97 1.50 -14.24
CA THR A 233 22.13 2.16 -15.53
C THR A 233 20.89 3.02 -15.78
N PRO A 234 21.01 4.35 -15.79
CA PRO A 234 19.88 5.16 -16.16
C PRO A 234 19.43 4.68 -17.54
N ASP A 235 18.14 4.39 -17.65
CA ASP A 235 17.48 4.26 -18.94
C ASP A 235 17.71 5.59 -19.67
N THR A 236 18.87 5.69 -20.32
CA THR A 236 19.10 6.68 -21.34
C THR A 236 18.15 6.27 -22.45
N GLY A 237 16.90 6.74 -22.32
CA GLY A 237 15.94 6.73 -23.41
C GLY A 237 16.64 7.35 -24.63
N ALA A 238 17.34 6.53 -25.38
CA ALA A 238 17.58 6.79 -26.77
C ALA A 238 16.17 6.84 -27.36
N ASP A 239 15.67 8.07 -27.54
CA ASP A 239 14.57 8.32 -28.44
C ASP A 239 14.88 7.50 -29.71
N PRO A 240 14.00 6.58 -30.11
CA PRO A 240 14.21 5.91 -31.38
C PRO A 240 14.36 7.03 -32.42
N ASP A 241 15.49 7.00 -33.13
CA ASP A 241 15.79 7.88 -34.27
C ASP A 241 14.47 8.07 -35.04
N PRO A 242 14.02 9.33 -35.27
CA PRO A 242 12.79 9.53 -36.00
C PRO A 242 12.95 8.82 -37.34
N ASP A 243 12.01 7.93 -37.64
CA ASP A 243 11.91 7.23 -38.94
C ASP A 243 12.23 8.23 -40.05
N PRO A 244 13.14 7.89 -40.99
CA PRO A 244 13.43 8.77 -42.12
C PRO A 244 12.13 9.01 -42.86
N ASP A 245 11.79 10.28 -43.00
CA ASP A 245 10.61 10.77 -43.69
C ASP A 245 10.49 10.13 -45.08
N PRO A 246 9.42 9.33 -45.39
CA PRO A 246 9.27 8.62 -46.64
C PRO A 246 9.01 9.54 -47.83
N ASP A 247 8.93 10.88 -47.63
CA ASP A 247 8.61 11.86 -48.67
C ASP A 247 9.83 12.66 -49.18
N THR A 248 11.06 12.19 -48.99
CA THR A 248 12.21 12.76 -49.65
C THR A 248 12.36 12.17 -51.05
N ASP A 249 11.60 12.67 -52.00
CA ASP A 249 11.75 12.41 -53.43
C ASP A 249 13.19 12.81 -53.84
N PRO A 250 13.93 11.90 -54.54
CA PRO A 250 15.24 12.29 -55.11
C PRO A 250 15.03 13.22 -56.29
N ASP A 251 15.60 14.41 -56.17
CA ASP A 251 15.65 15.43 -57.18
C ASP A 251 16.25 14.89 -58.52
N PRO A 252 15.51 14.90 -59.67
CA PRO A 252 15.93 14.23 -60.90
C PRO A 252 16.81 15.10 -61.82
N ASP A 253 17.56 16.06 -61.29
CA ASP A 253 18.31 16.97 -62.17
C ASP A 253 19.80 17.06 -61.86
N THR A 254 20.56 15.99 -62.17
CA THR A 254 22.01 16.14 -62.39
C THR A 254 22.50 15.10 -63.43
N SER A 255 22.01 15.23 -64.64
CA SER A 255 22.62 14.59 -65.80
C SER A 255 22.87 15.59 -66.89
N ALA A 256 24.07 16.16 -66.95
CA ALA A 256 24.66 16.66 -68.23
C ALA A 256 26.13 17.04 -68.03
N GLY A 257 27.03 16.37 -68.70
CA GLY A 257 28.40 16.84 -68.82
C GLY A 257 29.44 15.76 -69.05
N ALA A 258 29.15 14.84 -69.93
CA ALA A 258 30.22 14.08 -70.59
C ALA A 258 30.70 14.89 -71.79
N ASP A 259 31.91 15.29 -71.84
CA ASP A 259 32.54 15.67 -73.10
C ASP A 259 33.80 14.88 -73.35
N THR A 260 33.85 14.44 -74.56
CA THR A 260 34.71 13.53 -75.27
C THR A 260 35.95 14.20 -75.82
N THR A 261 37.04 13.44 -75.88
CA THR A 261 37.94 13.32 -77.03
C THR A 261 39.23 14.19 -77.10
N PRO A 262 40.28 13.75 -77.77
CA PRO A 262 40.56 12.47 -78.43
C PRO A 262 41.75 11.71 -77.85
#